data_a36886a3e8c2bcc1d81c30c860edf3ca
#
_entry.id   a36886a3e8c2bcc1d81c30c860edf3ca
#
_cell.length_a   1.000
_cell.length_b   1.000
_cell.length_c   1.000
_cell.angle_alpha   90.00
_cell.angle_beta   90.00
_cell.angle_gamma   90.00
#
_symmetry.space_group_name_H-M   'P 1'
#
loop_
_entity.id
_entity.type
_entity.pdbx_description
1 polymer ?
#
loop_
_entity_poly.entity_id
_entity_poly.type
_entity_poly.pdbx_seq_one_letter_code
_entity_poly.pdbx_strand_id
1 'polypeptide(L)'
;MAFTKNFQSLLVCRLLLGAAESGYVPGILYVLSKLYRPDEFSKRVAVLLCMTALSGVVSGPIAYGTSFLEGRKGLHGWQYLFIIEGVPTICLGIISYIFLFDDIEQVSWLTDDQKAIHKSHIQIPEAHIHVDVRTIIKAILDWKTIMFSLCYFLCGINLISFQIFTPIIVNGFGFSVLNSQLLSAPPSVMLATATYLGGYLTDKHKNKRGIIIAIGFLVTAIGFMLLRILEDRWAKYGSLFVIPFGVGVQFAANVGWSAINFPILDIRAVAVAIIIMFGSGGGVLLPV
;
A
#
# COMPACT_ATOMS: atom_id res chain seq x y z
N MET A 1 21.59 0.27 4.41
CA MET A 1 21.15 0.74 5.74
C MET A 1 21.80 -0.03 6.88
N ALA A 2 21.89 -1.35 6.88
CA ALA A 2 22.48 -2.13 7.99
C ALA A 2 23.91 -1.69 8.45
N PHE A 3 24.69 -1.10 7.56
CA PHE A 3 26.08 -0.68 7.84
C PHE A 3 26.27 0.84 7.98
N THR A 4 25.17 1.61 8.08
CA THR A 4 25.24 3.06 8.29
C THR A 4 25.69 3.37 9.71
N LYS A 5 26.63 4.31 9.85
CA LYS A 5 27.21 4.70 11.15
C LYS A 5 26.75 6.08 11.62
N ASN A 6 26.26 6.92 10.71
CA ASN A 6 25.90 8.30 10.97
C ASN A 6 24.50 8.63 10.43
N PHE A 7 23.84 9.62 11.04
CA PHE A 7 22.56 10.12 10.60
C PHE A 7 22.56 10.51 9.10
N GLN A 8 23.60 11.20 8.64
CA GLN A 8 23.73 11.63 7.24
C GLN A 8 23.74 10.46 6.27
N SER A 9 24.51 9.39 6.57
CA SER A 9 24.55 8.20 5.71
C SER A 9 23.21 7.45 5.69
N LEU A 10 22.51 7.40 6.82
CA LEU A 10 21.15 6.84 6.88
C LEU A 10 20.16 7.67 6.06
N LEU A 11 20.23 9.00 6.17
CA LEU A 11 19.37 9.91 5.40
C LEU A 11 19.57 9.74 3.90
N VAL A 12 20.82 9.71 3.44
CA VAL A 12 21.12 9.49 2.01
C VAL A 12 20.60 8.13 1.53
N CYS A 13 20.81 7.06 2.31
CA CYS A 13 20.25 5.75 1.98
C CYS A 13 18.72 5.75 1.90
N ARG A 14 18.03 6.49 2.79
CA ARG A 14 16.57 6.63 2.79
C ARG A 14 16.07 7.43 1.59
N LEU A 15 16.76 8.51 1.22
CA LEU A 15 16.42 9.31 0.03
C LEU A 15 16.58 8.50 -1.26
N LEU A 16 17.70 7.76 -1.39
CA LEU A 16 17.93 6.89 -2.55
C LEU A 16 16.90 5.77 -2.64
N LEU A 17 16.54 5.16 -1.50
CA LEU A 17 15.50 4.13 -1.46
C LEU A 17 14.17 4.71 -1.89
N GLY A 18 13.74 5.84 -1.33
CA GLY A 18 12.47 6.48 -1.69
C GLY A 18 12.42 6.88 -3.17
N ALA A 19 13.53 7.38 -3.73
CA ALA A 19 13.62 7.68 -5.15
C ALA A 19 13.50 6.42 -6.02
N ALA A 20 14.12 5.30 -5.62
CA ALA A 20 14.01 4.04 -6.33
C ALA A 20 12.60 3.41 -6.23
N GLU A 21 11.94 3.55 -5.08
CA GLU A 21 10.58 3.02 -4.86
C GLU A 21 9.47 3.86 -5.49
N SER A 22 9.72 5.14 -5.78
CA SER A 22 8.67 6.08 -6.22
C SER A 22 7.92 5.65 -7.48
N GLY A 23 8.58 4.98 -8.40
CA GLY A 23 8.00 4.45 -9.65
C GLY A 23 7.28 3.11 -9.51
N TYR A 24 7.47 2.38 -8.40
CA TYR A 24 7.02 0.99 -8.29
C TYR A 24 5.48 0.88 -8.27
N VAL A 25 4.80 1.58 -7.38
CA VAL A 25 3.34 1.49 -7.28
C VAL A 25 2.63 2.05 -8.50
N PRO A 26 2.96 3.25 -9.00
CA PRO A 26 2.38 3.76 -10.24
C PRO A 26 2.66 2.84 -11.43
N GLY A 27 3.88 2.31 -11.56
CA GLY A 27 4.26 1.38 -12.61
C GLY A 27 3.44 0.10 -12.61
N ILE A 28 3.27 -0.55 -11.46
CA ILE A 28 2.43 -1.75 -11.35
C ILE A 28 0.97 -1.44 -11.67
N LEU A 29 0.43 -0.34 -11.15
CA LEU A 29 -0.96 0.06 -11.44
C LEU A 29 -1.15 0.32 -12.94
N TYR A 30 -0.15 0.91 -13.61
CA TYR A 30 -0.15 1.09 -15.04
C TYR A 30 -0.17 -0.25 -15.79
N VAL A 31 0.74 -1.18 -15.46
CA VAL A 31 0.79 -2.52 -16.06
C VAL A 31 -0.53 -3.26 -15.84
N LEU A 32 -1.06 -3.26 -14.61
CA LEU A 32 -2.35 -3.88 -14.32
C LEU A 32 -3.50 -3.26 -15.12
N SER A 33 -3.48 -1.94 -15.33
CA SER A 33 -4.52 -1.26 -16.13
C SER A 33 -4.45 -1.59 -17.62
N LYS A 34 -3.29 -2.02 -18.11
CA LYS A 34 -3.05 -2.48 -19.48
C LYS A 34 -3.48 -3.94 -19.68
N LEU A 35 -3.33 -4.76 -18.63
CA LEU A 35 -3.56 -6.21 -18.69
C LEU A 35 -4.99 -6.62 -18.33
N TYR A 36 -5.73 -5.79 -17.61
CA TYR A 36 -7.04 -6.17 -17.07
C TYR A 36 -8.13 -5.15 -17.36
N ARG A 37 -9.35 -5.63 -17.51
CA ARG A 37 -10.53 -4.78 -17.69
C ARG A 37 -10.85 -3.96 -16.43
N PRO A 38 -11.51 -2.81 -16.57
CA PRO A 38 -11.86 -1.95 -15.42
C PRO A 38 -12.73 -2.64 -14.34
N ASP A 39 -13.49 -3.67 -14.70
CA ASP A 39 -14.32 -4.44 -13.78
C ASP A 39 -13.56 -5.52 -13.01
N GLU A 40 -12.36 -5.85 -13.46
CA GLU A 40 -11.47 -6.82 -12.80
C GLU A 40 -10.29 -6.16 -12.08
N PHE A 41 -10.04 -4.89 -12.36
CA PHE A 41 -8.87 -4.13 -11.94
C PHE A 41 -8.80 -3.98 -10.40
N SER A 42 -9.91 -3.58 -9.76
CA SER A 42 -9.91 -3.25 -8.32
C SER A 42 -9.56 -4.45 -7.44
N LYS A 43 -10.01 -5.66 -7.81
CA LYS A 43 -9.63 -6.88 -7.04
C LYS A 43 -8.13 -7.13 -7.09
N ARG A 44 -7.50 -6.95 -8.23
CA ARG A 44 -6.05 -7.18 -8.42
C ARG A 44 -5.24 -6.12 -7.69
N VAL A 45 -5.68 -4.87 -7.76
CA VAL A 45 -5.11 -3.78 -6.95
C VAL A 45 -5.27 -4.09 -5.46
N ALA A 46 -6.43 -4.59 -5.02
CA ALA A 46 -6.62 -4.97 -3.63
C ALA A 46 -5.67 -6.10 -3.19
N VAL A 47 -5.41 -7.09 -4.04
CA VAL A 47 -4.40 -8.12 -3.76
C VAL A 47 -3.01 -7.51 -3.58
N LEU A 48 -2.61 -6.59 -4.47
CA LEU A 48 -1.35 -5.87 -4.35
C LEU A 48 -1.25 -5.10 -3.02
N LEU A 49 -2.32 -4.37 -2.66
CA LEU A 49 -2.39 -3.60 -1.42
C LEU A 49 -2.43 -4.49 -0.17
N CYS A 50 -3.01 -5.70 -0.26
CA CYS A 50 -2.96 -6.68 0.82
C CYS A 50 -1.52 -7.08 1.17
N MET A 51 -0.59 -7.10 0.21
CA MET A 51 0.82 -7.41 0.47
C MET A 51 1.45 -6.37 1.40
N THR A 52 1.05 -5.09 1.30
CA THR A 52 1.49 -4.03 2.24
C THR A 52 1.02 -4.30 3.67
N ALA A 53 -0.21 -4.79 3.85
CA ALA A 53 -0.72 -5.16 5.17
C ALA A 53 -0.05 -6.45 5.69
N LEU A 54 0.16 -7.45 4.82
CA LEU A 54 0.83 -8.70 5.15
C LEU A 54 2.30 -8.49 5.53
N SER A 55 2.98 -7.48 4.97
CA SER A 55 4.34 -7.13 5.39
C SER A 55 4.40 -6.80 6.89
N GLY A 56 3.39 -6.11 7.43
CA GLY A 56 3.27 -5.84 8.87
C GLY A 56 3.08 -7.10 9.73
N VAL A 57 2.42 -8.14 9.19
CA VAL A 57 2.27 -9.43 9.87
C VAL A 57 3.62 -10.15 10.01
N VAL A 58 4.48 -10.02 9.01
CA VAL A 58 5.78 -10.73 8.94
C VAL A 58 6.86 -9.91 9.65
N SER A 59 6.87 -8.59 9.50
CA SER A 59 7.90 -7.69 10.04
C SER A 59 7.94 -7.71 11.57
N GLY A 60 6.78 -7.76 12.26
CA GLY A 60 6.72 -7.85 13.72
C GLY A 60 7.43 -9.07 14.31
N PRO A 61 7.09 -10.31 13.89
CA PRO A 61 7.81 -11.52 14.30
C PRO A 61 9.28 -11.53 13.91
N ILE A 62 9.67 -10.99 12.74
CA ILE A 62 11.08 -10.87 12.35
C ILE A 62 11.82 -9.92 13.31
N ALA A 63 11.23 -8.75 13.61
CA ALA A 63 11.81 -7.80 14.55
C ALA A 63 11.97 -8.41 15.95
N TYR A 64 10.97 -9.19 16.40
CA TYR A 64 11.08 -9.97 17.64
C TYR A 64 12.23 -10.98 17.58
N GLY A 65 12.34 -11.78 16.51
CA GLY A 65 13.38 -12.79 16.34
C GLY A 65 14.79 -12.19 16.27
N THR A 66 14.96 -11.06 15.58
CA THR A 66 16.27 -10.39 15.43
C THR A 66 16.76 -9.75 16.73
N SER A 67 15.87 -9.44 17.67
CA SER A 67 16.27 -8.93 18.99
C SER A 67 17.12 -9.94 19.79
N PHE A 68 16.95 -11.25 19.58
CA PHE A 68 17.77 -12.31 20.20
C PHE A 68 19.16 -12.43 19.56
N LEU A 69 19.41 -11.77 18.45
CA LEU A 69 20.69 -11.75 17.75
C LEU A 69 21.56 -10.55 18.15
N GLU A 70 21.09 -9.72 19.11
CA GLU A 70 21.82 -8.55 19.60
C GLU A 70 23.23 -8.92 20.06
N GLY A 71 24.25 -8.20 19.55
CA GLY A 71 25.65 -8.42 19.89
C GLY A 71 26.33 -9.61 19.18
N ARG A 72 25.63 -10.50 18.47
CA ARG A 72 26.25 -11.57 17.71
C ARG A 72 27.06 -11.01 16.54
N LYS A 73 28.29 -11.52 16.37
CA LYS A 73 29.22 -11.05 15.31
C LYS A 73 29.43 -9.52 15.29
N GLY A 74 29.23 -8.83 16.42
CA GLY A 74 29.41 -7.38 16.54
C GLY A 74 28.32 -6.55 15.85
N LEU A 75 27.18 -7.16 15.50
CA LEU A 75 26.03 -6.48 14.88
C LEU A 75 24.90 -6.33 15.90
N HIS A 76 24.17 -5.23 15.77
CA HIS A 76 22.95 -4.97 16.54
C HIS A 76 21.74 -5.68 15.92
N GLY A 77 20.70 -5.97 16.70
CA GLY A 77 19.48 -6.63 16.25
C GLY A 77 18.81 -5.93 15.06
N TRP A 78 18.77 -4.58 15.04
CA TRP A 78 18.22 -3.81 13.93
C TRP A 78 19.01 -3.97 12.61
N GLN A 79 20.30 -4.26 12.68
CA GLN A 79 21.12 -4.50 11.48
C GLN A 79 20.76 -5.84 10.84
N TYR A 80 20.51 -6.86 11.67
CA TYR A 80 20.01 -8.15 11.20
C TYR A 80 18.63 -8.02 10.53
N LEU A 81 17.74 -7.18 11.08
CA LEU A 81 16.44 -6.90 10.48
C LEU A 81 16.59 -6.39 9.04
N PHE A 82 17.41 -5.37 8.82
CA PHE A 82 17.67 -4.83 7.49
C PHE A 82 18.31 -5.83 6.52
N ILE A 83 19.16 -6.74 7.02
CA ILE A 83 19.78 -7.78 6.18
C ILE A 83 18.74 -8.83 5.79
N ILE A 84 17.94 -9.30 6.74
CA ILE A 84 16.93 -10.35 6.54
C ILE A 84 15.81 -9.86 5.60
N GLU A 85 15.42 -8.60 5.68
CA GLU A 85 14.40 -8.02 4.77
C GLU A 85 15.01 -7.59 3.43
N GLY A 86 16.25 -7.07 3.43
CA GLY A 86 16.88 -6.52 2.23
C GLY A 86 17.38 -7.58 1.25
N VAL A 87 17.93 -8.70 1.72
CA VAL A 87 18.46 -9.75 0.84
C VAL A 87 17.35 -10.38 -0.02
N PRO A 88 16.22 -10.84 0.55
CA PRO A 88 15.10 -11.34 -0.26
C PRO A 88 14.55 -10.29 -1.24
N THR A 89 14.49 -9.02 -0.84
CA THR A 89 14.03 -7.94 -1.70
C THR A 89 14.91 -7.78 -2.94
N ILE A 90 16.23 -7.83 -2.78
CA ILE A 90 17.17 -7.79 -3.91
C ILE A 90 16.99 -9.01 -4.82
N CYS A 91 16.89 -10.22 -4.24
CA CYS A 91 16.66 -11.44 -5.01
C CYS A 91 15.35 -11.37 -5.80
N LEU A 92 14.27 -10.94 -5.18
CA LEU A 92 12.97 -10.77 -5.85
C LEU A 92 13.03 -9.67 -6.92
N GLY A 93 13.78 -8.59 -6.70
CA GLY A 93 14.00 -7.55 -7.71
C GLY A 93 14.70 -8.09 -8.96
N ILE A 94 15.73 -8.92 -8.79
CA ILE A 94 16.43 -9.58 -9.91
C ILE A 94 15.49 -10.55 -10.64
N ILE A 95 14.75 -11.37 -9.89
CA ILE A 95 13.76 -12.29 -10.45
C ILE A 95 12.70 -11.52 -11.25
N SER A 96 12.18 -10.44 -10.70
CA SER A 96 11.19 -9.60 -11.39
C SER A 96 11.74 -8.99 -12.67
N TYR A 97 12.99 -8.52 -12.64
CA TYR A 97 13.65 -7.97 -13.83
C TYR A 97 13.78 -8.98 -14.97
N ILE A 98 14.01 -10.27 -14.63
CA ILE A 98 14.17 -11.34 -15.63
C ILE A 98 12.81 -11.83 -16.15
N PHE A 99 11.79 -11.91 -15.29
CA PHE A 99 10.52 -12.57 -15.62
C PHE A 99 9.36 -11.62 -15.90
N LEU A 100 9.46 -10.35 -15.51
CA LEU A 100 8.39 -9.39 -15.77
C LEU A 100 8.48 -8.92 -17.22
N PHE A 101 7.36 -8.96 -17.91
CA PHE A 101 7.22 -8.50 -19.28
C PHE A 101 6.48 -7.16 -19.36
N ASP A 102 6.86 -6.31 -20.27
CA ASP A 102 6.25 -5.00 -20.49
C ASP A 102 4.98 -5.08 -21.35
N ASP A 103 4.91 -6.10 -22.22
CA ASP A 103 3.78 -6.32 -23.13
C ASP A 103 3.52 -7.81 -23.33
N ILE A 104 2.25 -8.17 -23.51
CA ILE A 104 1.82 -9.56 -23.77
C ILE A 104 2.45 -10.12 -25.05
N GLU A 105 2.75 -9.28 -26.02
CA GLU A 105 3.40 -9.72 -27.26
C GLU A 105 4.79 -10.32 -27.03
N GLN A 106 5.51 -9.85 -26.01
CA GLN A 106 6.86 -10.31 -25.65
C GLN A 106 6.86 -11.64 -24.89
N VAL A 107 5.68 -12.09 -24.45
CA VAL A 107 5.57 -13.31 -23.66
C VAL A 107 5.77 -14.55 -24.53
N SER A 108 6.86 -15.29 -24.27
CA SER A 108 7.25 -16.46 -25.09
C SER A 108 6.45 -17.75 -24.79
N TRP A 109 5.83 -17.84 -23.59
CA TRP A 109 5.06 -19.01 -23.16
C TRP A 109 3.57 -18.96 -23.54
N LEU A 110 3.08 -17.86 -24.14
CA LEU A 110 1.73 -17.71 -24.68
C LEU A 110 1.73 -18.01 -26.18
N THR A 111 0.74 -18.78 -26.64
CA THR A 111 0.50 -19.00 -28.06
C THR A 111 -0.10 -17.75 -28.73
N ASP A 112 0.08 -17.61 -30.03
CA ASP A 112 -0.43 -16.45 -30.78
C ASP A 112 -1.97 -16.36 -30.70
N ASP A 113 -2.67 -17.49 -30.68
CA ASP A 113 -4.13 -17.56 -30.45
C ASP A 113 -4.52 -17.01 -29.08
N GLN A 114 -3.76 -17.36 -28.03
CA GLN A 114 -4.00 -16.84 -26.68
C GLN A 114 -3.75 -15.35 -26.58
N LYS A 115 -2.72 -14.83 -27.27
CA LYS A 115 -2.45 -13.39 -27.36
C LYS A 115 -3.59 -12.65 -28.08
N ALA A 116 -4.10 -13.21 -29.17
CA ALA A 116 -5.22 -12.63 -29.92
C ALA A 116 -6.51 -12.61 -29.10
N ILE A 117 -6.83 -13.70 -28.38
CA ILE A 117 -7.98 -13.76 -27.47
C ILE A 117 -7.85 -12.71 -26.38
N HIS A 118 -6.67 -12.56 -25.78
CA HIS A 118 -6.44 -11.56 -24.74
C HIS A 118 -6.62 -10.13 -25.27
N LYS A 119 -6.07 -9.81 -26.44
CA LYS A 119 -6.26 -8.51 -27.09
C LYS A 119 -7.74 -8.20 -27.35
N SER A 120 -8.48 -9.17 -27.87
CA SER A 120 -9.92 -9.01 -28.13
C SER A 120 -10.72 -8.82 -26.84
N HIS A 121 -10.28 -9.45 -25.72
CA HIS A 121 -10.93 -9.36 -24.42
C HIS A 121 -10.75 -7.97 -23.79
N ILE A 122 -9.59 -7.35 -23.92
CA ILE A 122 -9.27 -6.10 -23.22
C ILE A 122 -9.80 -4.87 -23.95
N GLN A 123 -9.92 -4.90 -25.31
CA GLN A 123 -10.43 -3.79 -26.14
C GLN A 123 -9.81 -2.41 -25.79
N ILE A 124 -8.54 -2.39 -25.40
CA ILE A 124 -7.84 -1.12 -25.18
C ILE A 124 -7.36 -0.61 -26.52
N PRO A 125 -7.73 0.61 -26.94
CA PRO A 125 -7.09 1.24 -28.09
C PRO A 125 -5.58 1.30 -27.86
N GLU A 126 -4.77 1.00 -28.87
CA GLU A 126 -3.33 1.22 -28.85
C GLU A 126 -3.08 2.74 -28.72
N ALA A 127 -3.12 3.25 -27.52
CA ALA A 127 -2.78 4.62 -27.24
C ALA A 127 -1.31 4.67 -26.85
N HIS A 128 -0.46 5.16 -27.76
CA HIS A 128 0.85 5.65 -27.36
C HIS A 128 0.63 6.77 -26.33
N ILE A 129 1.09 6.56 -25.10
CA ILE A 129 0.96 7.58 -24.05
C ILE A 129 1.90 8.73 -24.40
N HIS A 130 1.33 9.80 -24.91
CA HIS A 130 2.02 11.08 -25.04
C HIS A 130 1.69 11.96 -23.83
N VAL A 131 2.58 11.93 -22.82
CA VAL A 131 2.45 12.83 -21.66
C VAL A 131 3.02 14.20 -22.06
N ASP A 132 2.16 15.07 -22.56
CA ASP A 132 2.50 16.48 -22.79
C ASP A 132 2.28 17.29 -21.51
N VAL A 133 3.01 18.39 -21.36
CA VAL A 133 2.87 19.34 -20.22
C VAL A 133 1.42 19.79 -20.05
N ARG A 134 0.69 19.96 -21.14
CA ARG A 134 -0.75 20.29 -21.12
C ARG A 134 -1.60 19.18 -20.47
N THR A 135 -1.25 17.92 -20.69
CA THR A 135 -1.93 16.76 -20.06
C THR A 135 -1.68 16.75 -18.56
N ILE A 136 -0.46 17.05 -18.14
CA ILE A 136 -0.08 17.16 -16.72
C ILE A 136 -0.90 18.26 -16.04
N ILE A 137 -0.94 19.47 -16.64
CA ILE A 137 -1.69 20.60 -16.10
C ILE A 137 -3.18 20.28 -16.01
N LYS A 138 -3.75 19.69 -17.04
CA LYS A 138 -5.17 19.26 -17.03
C LYS A 138 -5.45 18.25 -15.92
N ALA A 139 -4.56 17.27 -15.72
CA ALA A 139 -4.70 16.27 -14.67
C ALA A 139 -4.62 16.89 -13.26
N ILE A 140 -3.71 17.88 -13.05
CA ILE A 140 -3.56 18.58 -11.76
C ILE A 140 -4.80 19.44 -11.46
N LEU A 141 -5.32 20.14 -12.44
CA LEU A 141 -6.45 21.08 -12.29
C LEU A 141 -7.82 20.37 -12.30
N ASP A 142 -7.86 19.07 -12.60
CA ASP A 142 -9.12 18.32 -12.55
C ASP A 142 -9.59 18.19 -11.09
N TRP A 143 -10.78 18.71 -10.82
CA TRP A 143 -11.38 18.64 -9.49
C TRP A 143 -11.48 17.21 -8.94
N LYS A 144 -11.61 16.20 -9.82
CA LYS A 144 -11.61 14.78 -9.42
C LYS A 144 -10.25 14.38 -8.86
N THR A 145 -9.16 14.78 -9.51
CA THR A 145 -7.81 14.52 -9.03
C THR A 145 -7.61 15.13 -7.64
N ILE A 146 -8.05 16.36 -7.42
CA ILE A 146 -7.95 17.04 -6.13
C ILE A 146 -8.76 16.31 -5.05
N MET A 147 -10.00 15.92 -5.34
CA MET A 147 -10.86 15.20 -4.38
C MET A 147 -10.29 13.83 -4.03
N PHE A 148 -9.86 13.06 -5.03
CA PHE A 148 -9.23 11.76 -4.79
C PHE A 148 -7.90 11.88 -4.05
N SER A 149 -7.09 12.91 -4.33
CA SER A 149 -5.84 13.19 -3.62
C SER A 149 -6.11 13.48 -2.15
N LEU A 150 -7.12 14.30 -1.84
CA LEU A 150 -7.52 14.59 -0.47
C LEU A 150 -8.01 13.33 0.26
N CYS A 151 -8.87 12.54 -0.37
CA CYS A 151 -9.32 11.27 0.19
C CYS A 151 -8.15 10.31 0.43
N TYR A 152 -7.22 10.20 -0.52
CA TYR A 152 -6.06 9.32 -0.39
C TYR A 152 -5.10 9.81 0.71
N PHE A 153 -4.93 11.12 0.84
CA PHE A 153 -4.17 11.75 1.91
C PHE A 153 -4.72 11.39 3.30
N LEU A 154 -6.04 11.50 3.49
CA LEU A 154 -6.70 11.10 4.73
C LEU A 154 -6.59 9.58 4.99
N CYS A 155 -6.74 8.76 3.94
CA CYS A 155 -6.50 7.32 4.04
C CYS A 155 -5.05 7.02 4.44
N GLY A 156 -4.08 7.73 3.84
CA GLY A 156 -2.65 7.58 4.13
C GLY A 156 -2.30 7.91 5.58
N ILE A 157 -2.84 9.01 6.12
CA ILE A 157 -2.70 9.35 7.53
C ILE A 157 -3.17 8.20 8.42
N ASN A 158 -4.38 7.68 8.18
CA ASN A 158 -4.94 6.58 8.99
C ASN A 158 -4.10 5.31 8.90
N LEU A 159 -3.64 4.95 7.69
CA LEU A 159 -2.84 3.75 7.45
C LEU A 159 -1.48 3.83 8.15
N ILE A 160 -0.77 4.93 7.97
CA ILE A 160 0.57 5.14 8.53
C ILE A 160 0.50 5.30 10.04
N SER A 161 -0.49 6.05 10.55
CA SER A 161 -0.75 6.12 12.00
C SER A 161 -0.97 4.75 12.60
N PHE A 162 -1.81 3.92 11.98
CA PHE A 162 -2.05 2.57 12.45
C PHE A 162 -0.75 1.75 12.47
N GLN A 163 0.03 1.76 11.41
CA GLN A 163 1.27 0.98 11.30
C GLN A 163 2.34 1.40 12.32
N ILE A 164 2.54 2.70 12.52
CA ILE A 164 3.58 3.22 13.41
C ILE A 164 3.14 3.13 14.88
N PHE A 165 1.90 3.54 15.18
CA PHE A 165 1.47 3.67 16.57
C PHE A 165 0.94 2.38 17.19
N THR A 166 0.54 1.37 16.41
CA THR A 166 0.03 0.11 16.98
C THR A 166 0.99 -0.53 17.98
N PRO A 167 2.29 -0.77 17.67
CA PRO A 167 3.20 -1.35 18.65
C PRO A 167 3.44 -0.43 19.85
N ILE A 168 3.42 0.89 19.67
CA ILE A 168 3.59 1.87 20.75
C ILE A 168 2.38 1.85 21.67
N ILE A 169 1.16 1.82 21.12
CA ILE A 169 -0.10 1.75 21.86
C ILE A 169 -0.17 0.45 22.67
N VAL A 170 0.17 -0.68 22.03
CA VAL A 170 0.19 -1.99 22.69
C VAL A 170 1.21 -2.00 23.85
N ASN A 171 2.39 -1.40 23.67
CA ASN A 171 3.37 -1.23 24.74
C ASN A 171 2.80 -0.39 25.88
N GLY A 172 2.06 0.68 25.58
CA GLY A 172 1.37 1.51 26.56
C GLY A 172 0.30 0.77 27.38
N PHE A 173 -0.18 -0.38 26.93
CA PHE A 173 -1.10 -1.26 27.69
C PHE A 173 -0.36 -2.12 28.74
N GLY A 174 0.96 -1.95 28.90
CA GLY A 174 1.77 -2.69 29.88
C GLY A 174 2.36 -4.00 29.33
N PHE A 175 2.36 -4.20 28.03
CA PHE A 175 3.12 -5.30 27.40
C PHE A 175 4.58 -4.90 27.21
N SER A 176 5.50 -5.88 27.22
CA SER A 176 6.90 -5.61 26.93
C SER A 176 7.08 -5.13 25.46
N VAL A 177 8.12 -4.37 25.17
CA VAL A 177 8.43 -3.87 23.82
C VAL A 177 8.43 -5.00 22.80
N LEU A 178 9.05 -6.14 23.15
CA LEU A 178 9.13 -7.32 22.28
C LEU A 178 7.75 -7.95 22.03
N ASN A 179 6.95 -8.12 23.09
CA ASN A 179 5.59 -8.67 22.96
C ASN A 179 4.68 -7.72 22.18
N SER A 180 4.90 -6.41 22.29
CA SER A 180 4.11 -5.41 21.55
C SER A 180 4.34 -5.51 20.04
N GLN A 181 5.55 -5.82 19.59
CA GLN A 181 5.82 -6.10 18.19
C GLN A 181 5.05 -7.35 17.70
N LEU A 182 5.08 -8.42 18.48
CA LEU A 182 4.37 -9.65 18.14
C LEU A 182 2.85 -9.44 18.13
N LEU A 183 2.31 -8.74 19.14
CA LEU A 183 0.87 -8.44 19.26
C LEU A 183 0.36 -7.44 18.21
N SER A 184 1.22 -6.78 17.46
CA SER A 184 0.84 -5.94 16.32
C SER A 184 0.52 -6.75 15.06
N ALA A 185 0.95 -8.02 14.98
CA ALA A 185 0.71 -8.87 13.83
C ALA A 185 -0.79 -9.23 13.62
N PRO A 186 -1.59 -9.64 14.64
CA PRO A 186 -2.99 -9.98 14.44
C PRO A 186 -3.86 -8.81 13.90
N PRO A 187 -3.76 -7.55 14.40
CA PRO A 187 -4.43 -6.41 13.77
C PRO A 187 -4.01 -6.17 12.31
N SER A 188 -2.76 -6.46 11.93
CA SER A 188 -2.30 -6.35 10.55
C SER A 188 -2.95 -7.40 9.63
N VAL A 189 -3.25 -8.60 10.14
CA VAL A 189 -4.06 -9.60 9.40
C VAL A 189 -5.46 -9.07 9.14
N MET A 190 -6.07 -8.38 10.12
CA MET A 190 -7.38 -7.74 9.93
C MET A 190 -7.31 -6.65 8.85
N LEU A 191 -6.23 -5.86 8.82
CA LEU A 191 -5.99 -4.87 7.76
C LEU A 191 -5.94 -5.53 6.38
N ALA A 192 -5.20 -6.64 6.22
CA ALA A 192 -5.10 -7.36 4.96
C ALA A 192 -6.46 -7.89 4.49
N THR A 193 -7.19 -8.56 5.38
CA THR A 193 -8.53 -9.11 5.07
C THR A 193 -9.52 -8.01 4.71
N ALA A 194 -9.51 -6.89 5.44
CA ALA A 194 -10.36 -5.74 5.18
C ALA A 194 -10.01 -5.04 3.84
N THR A 195 -8.73 -4.96 3.50
CA THR A 195 -8.26 -4.42 2.22
C THR A 195 -8.77 -5.25 1.05
N TYR A 196 -8.68 -6.58 1.15
CA TYR A 196 -9.24 -7.47 0.14
C TYR A 196 -10.76 -7.32 0.02
N LEU A 197 -11.46 -7.30 1.16
CA LEU A 197 -12.91 -7.12 1.22
C LEU A 197 -13.34 -5.77 0.61
N GLY A 198 -12.61 -4.70 0.88
CA GLY A 198 -12.83 -3.37 0.31
C GLY A 198 -12.75 -3.36 -1.21
N GLY A 199 -11.73 -4.00 -1.79
CA GLY A 199 -11.62 -4.17 -3.23
C GLY A 199 -12.76 -4.98 -3.82
N TYR A 200 -13.10 -6.11 -3.20
CA TYR A 200 -14.21 -6.97 -3.62
C TYR A 200 -15.56 -6.23 -3.59
N LEU A 201 -15.86 -5.51 -2.51
CA LEU A 201 -17.10 -4.74 -2.38
C LEU A 201 -17.18 -3.62 -3.41
N THR A 202 -16.06 -2.97 -3.71
CA THR A 202 -15.97 -1.89 -4.70
C THR A 202 -16.25 -2.38 -6.11
N ASP A 203 -15.79 -3.58 -6.46
CA ASP A 203 -16.09 -4.21 -7.76
C ASP A 203 -17.53 -4.68 -7.85
N LYS A 204 -18.06 -5.28 -6.77
CA LYS A 204 -19.43 -5.78 -6.72
C LYS A 204 -20.46 -4.65 -6.77
N HIS A 205 -20.20 -3.51 -6.13
CA HIS A 205 -21.15 -2.40 -6.01
C HIS A 205 -20.62 -1.14 -6.71
N LYS A 206 -20.51 -1.18 -8.04
CA LYS A 206 -19.95 -0.10 -8.88
C LYS A 206 -20.53 1.29 -8.61
N ASN A 207 -21.82 1.38 -8.31
CA ASN A 207 -22.52 2.65 -8.08
C ASN A 207 -22.45 3.16 -6.61
N LYS A 208 -21.89 2.38 -5.67
CA LYS A 208 -21.86 2.71 -4.24
C LYS A 208 -20.44 2.86 -3.68
N ARG A 209 -19.46 3.06 -4.55
CA ARG A 209 -18.02 3.12 -4.15
C ARG A 209 -17.75 4.21 -3.13
N GLY A 210 -18.28 5.41 -3.32
CA GLY A 210 -18.15 6.51 -2.35
C GLY A 210 -18.76 6.19 -0.99
N ILE A 211 -19.90 5.46 -0.96
CA ILE A 211 -20.53 5.03 0.29
C ILE A 211 -19.62 4.02 1.03
N ILE A 212 -18.98 3.10 0.31
CA ILE A 212 -18.05 2.12 0.89
C ILE A 212 -16.88 2.83 1.56
N ILE A 213 -16.32 3.86 0.90
CA ILE A 213 -15.24 4.69 1.46
C ILE A 213 -15.72 5.41 2.72
N ALA A 214 -16.90 6.05 2.67
CA ALA A 214 -17.46 6.76 3.81
C ALA A 214 -17.71 5.84 5.02
N ILE A 215 -18.25 4.64 4.78
CA ILE A 215 -18.42 3.61 5.82
C ILE A 215 -17.05 3.22 6.42
N GLY A 216 -16.03 3.04 5.58
CA GLY A 216 -14.67 2.74 6.05
C GLY A 216 -14.12 3.82 6.98
N PHE A 217 -14.26 5.10 6.61
CA PHE A 217 -13.88 6.22 7.48
C PHE A 217 -14.65 6.23 8.80
N LEU A 218 -15.95 5.97 8.75
CA LEU A 218 -16.81 5.95 9.93
C LEU A 218 -16.41 4.82 10.89
N VAL A 219 -16.16 3.61 10.38
CA VAL A 219 -15.68 2.48 11.17
C VAL A 219 -14.31 2.78 11.80
N THR A 220 -13.40 3.41 11.05
CA THR A 220 -12.09 3.85 11.59
C THR A 220 -12.27 4.86 12.73
N ALA A 221 -13.15 5.84 12.57
CA ALA A 221 -13.44 6.84 13.60
C ALA A 221 -14.03 6.19 14.87
N ILE A 222 -14.97 5.24 14.71
CA ILE A 222 -15.52 4.46 15.83
C ILE A 222 -14.40 3.69 16.54
N GLY A 223 -13.48 3.06 15.81
CA GLY A 223 -12.35 2.33 16.38
C GLY A 223 -11.46 3.23 17.24
N PHE A 224 -11.11 4.44 16.77
CA PHE A 224 -10.35 5.41 17.55
C PHE A 224 -11.13 5.93 18.78
N MET A 225 -12.46 6.13 18.66
CA MET A 225 -13.30 6.48 19.79
C MET A 225 -13.32 5.38 20.86
N LEU A 226 -13.49 4.12 20.45
CA LEU A 226 -13.44 2.98 21.35
C LEU A 226 -12.09 2.90 22.08
N LEU A 227 -10.98 3.10 21.37
CA LEU A 227 -9.64 3.13 21.97
C LEU A 227 -9.50 4.20 23.05
N ARG A 228 -10.22 5.32 22.92
CA ARG A 228 -10.19 6.43 23.90
C ARG A 228 -11.09 6.21 25.11
N ILE A 229 -12.26 5.58 24.90
CA ILE A 229 -13.31 5.43 25.94
C ILE A 229 -13.06 4.19 26.80
N LEU A 230 -12.60 3.09 26.21
CA LEU A 230 -12.38 1.84 26.94
C LEU A 230 -11.24 2.02 27.96
N GLU A 231 -11.39 1.45 29.15
CA GLU A 231 -10.37 1.49 30.21
C GLU A 231 -9.60 0.18 30.30
N ASP A 232 -10.29 -0.95 30.11
CA ASP A 232 -9.66 -2.26 30.19
C ASP A 232 -8.67 -2.50 29.04
N ARG A 233 -7.52 -3.05 29.41
CA ARG A 233 -6.39 -3.30 28.51
C ARG A 233 -6.74 -4.21 27.32
N TRP A 234 -7.51 -5.28 27.58
CA TRP A 234 -7.90 -6.22 26.54
C TRP A 234 -9.00 -5.68 25.64
N ALA A 235 -9.92 -4.87 26.21
CA ALA A 235 -10.92 -4.16 25.43
C ALA A 235 -10.28 -3.10 24.52
N LYS A 236 -9.27 -2.37 24.99
CA LYS A 236 -8.45 -1.47 24.14
C LYS A 236 -7.75 -2.25 23.02
N TYR A 237 -7.17 -3.40 23.34
CA TYR A 237 -6.56 -4.25 22.31
C TYR A 237 -7.61 -4.73 21.29
N GLY A 238 -8.82 -5.05 21.72
CA GLY A 238 -9.94 -5.38 20.82
C GLY A 238 -10.29 -4.24 19.86
N SER A 239 -10.22 -2.97 20.29
CA SER A 239 -10.47 -1.82 19.39
C SER A 239 -9.43 -1.69 18.27
N LEU A 240 -8.21 -2.20 18.49
CA LEU A 240 -7.16 -2.25 17.46
C LEU A 240 -7.48 -3.20 16.28
N PHE A 241 -8.56 -3.98 16.34
CA PHE A 241 -9.08 -4.75 15.20
C PHE A 241 -10.13 -3.98 14.41
N VAL A 242 -10.86 -3.06 15.06
CA VAL A 242 -11.88 -2.24 14.39
C VAL A 242 -11.23 -1.17 13.50
N ILE A 243 -10.16 -0.54 13.99
CA ILE A 243 -9.43 0.50 13.24
C ILE A 243 -8.95 -0.01 11.87
N PRO A 244 -8.12 -1.08 11.79
CA PRO A 244 -7.59 -1.54 10.51
C PRO A 244 -8.66 -2.12 9.59
N PHE A 245 -9.78 -2.58 10.12
CA PHE A 245 -10.91 -3.00 9.30
C PHE A 245 -11.45 -1.81 8.49
N GLY A 246 -11.71 -0.67 9.12
CA GLY A 246 -12.13 0.55 8.43
C GLY A 246 -11.06 1.08 7.46
N VAL A 247 -9.79 1.13 7.92
CA VAL A 247 -8.64 1.59 7.12
C VAL A 247 -8.46 0.74 5.86
N GLY A 248 -8.52 -0.58 5.95
CA GLY A 248 -8.35 -1.47 4.81
C GLY A 248 -9.44 -1.28 3.76
N VAL A 249 -10.71 -1.21 4.18
CA VAL A 249 -11.85 -1.03 3.27
C VAL A 249 -11.76 0.31 2.53
N GLN A 250 -11.53 1.43 3.23
CA GLN A 250 -11.48 2.76 2.60
C GLN A 250 -10.28 2.89 1.66
N PHE A 251 -9.12 2.34 2.04
CA PHE A 251 -7.89 2.46 1.26
C PHE A 251 -8.00 1.72 -0.07
N ALA A 252 -8.39 0.44 -0.06
CA ALA A 252 -8.58 -0.34 -1.28
C ALA A 252 -9.66 0.24 -2.20
N ALA A 253 -10.77 0.68 -1.62
CA ALA A 253 -11.87 1.29 -2.37
C ALA A 253 -11.45 2.61 -3.04
N ASN A 254 -10.66 3.44 -2.37
CA ASN A 254 -10.18 4.72 -2.91
C ASN A 254 -9.20 4.48 -4.08
N VAL A 255 -8.19 3.63 -3.91
CA VAL A 255 -7.22 3.33 -4.97
C VAL A 255 -7.90 2.72 -6.19
N GLY A 256 -8.77 1.72 -5.98
CA GLY A 256 -9.50 1.07 -7.07
C GLY A 256 -10.44 2.03 -7.80
N TRP A 257 -11.11 2.91 -7.07
CA TRP A 257 -12.04 3.87 -7.67
C TRP A 257 -11.32 5.01 -8.40
N SER A 258 -10.26 5.56 -7.82
CA SER A 258 -9.48 6.64 -8.46
C SER A 258 -8.91 6.20 -9.80
N ALA A 259 -8.34 5.00 -9.89
CA ALA A 259 -7.76 4.48 -11.12
C ALA A 259 -8.75 4.30 -12.27
N ILE A 260 -10.04 4.01 -11.97
CA ILE A 260 -11.07 3.79 -12.99
C ILE A 260 -11.78 5.08 -13.39
N ASN A 261 -11.71 6.14 -12.58
CA ASN A 261 -12.49 7.36 -12.78
C ASN A 261 -11.96 8.26 -13.91
N PHE A 262 -10.76 7.97 -14.41
CA PHE A 262 -10.14 8.69 -15.52
C PHE A 262 -10.20 7.84 -16.79
N PRO A 263 -11.09 8.17 -17.76
CA PRO A 263 -11.27 7.36 -18.97
C PRO A 263 -10.11 7.47 -19.94
N ILE A 264 -9.41 8.61 -19.97
CA ILE A 264 -8.27 8.85 -20.86
C ILE A 264 -7.01 8.30 -20.20
N LEU A 265 -6.31 7.39 -20.89
CA LEU A 265 -5.17 6.65 -20.34
C LEU A 265 -4.02 7.57 -19.92
N ASP A 266 -3.73 8.61 -20.72
CA ASP A 266 -2.67 9.58 -20.45
C ASP A 266 -2.95 10.39 -19.18
N ILE A 267 -4.20 10.87 -19.03
CA ILE A 267 -4.65 11.60 -17.84
C ILE A 267 -4.68 10.68 -16.63
N ARG A 268 -5.10 9.41 -16.81
CA ARG A 268 -5.16 8.41 -15.74
C ARG A 268 -3.79 8.17 -15.11
N ALA A 269 -2.75 7.93 -15.93
CA ALA A 269 -1.40 7.68 -15.43
C ALA A 269 -0.89 8.85 -14.58
N VAL A 270 -1.05 10.08 -15.07
CA VAL A 270 -0.63 11.30 -14.36
C VAL A 270 -1.49 11.55 -13.11
N ALA A 271 -2.81 11.45 -13.21
CA ALA A 271 -3.70 11.69 -12.09
C ALA A 271 -3.45 10.68 -10.95
N VAL A 272 -3.31 9.40 -11.25
CA VAL A 272 -3.01 8.36 -10.24
C VAL A 272 -1.66 8.62 -9.58
N ALA A 273 -0.63 9.01 -10.35
CA ALA A 273 0.67 9.35 -9.79
C ALA A 273 0.58 10.54 -8.82
N ILE A 274 -0.17 11.59 -9.18
CA ILE A 274 -0.42 12.76 -8.33
C ILE A 274 -1.16 12.36 -7.05
N ILE A 275 -2.23 11.55 -7.17
CA ILE A 275 -3.01 11.08 -6.04
C ILE A 275 -2.13 10.32 -5.04
N ILE A 276 -1.28 9.42 -5.53
CA ILE A 276 -0.36 8.65 -4.69
C ILE A 276 0.70 9.55 -4.05
N MET A 277 1.25 10.50 -4.80
CA MET A 277 2.24 11.46 -4.30
C MET A 277 1.68 12.28 -3.13
N PHE A 278 0.48 12.85 -3.28
CA PHE A 278 -0.18 13.60 -2.20
C PHE A 278 -0.54 12.71 -1.02
N GLY A 279 -1.02 11.50 -1.27
CA GLY A 279 -1.38 10.56 -0.20
C GLY A 279 -0.19 10.11 0.63
N SER A 280 0.96 9.89 0.00
CA SER A 280 2.21 9.58 0.70
C SER A 280 2.68 10.74 1.58
N GLY A 281 2.37 12.00 1.20
CA GLY A 281 2.61 13.19 2.02
C GLY A 281 1.87 13.19 3.36
N GLY A 282 0.76 12.46 3.48
CA GLY A 282 0.03 12.29 4.74
C GLY A 282 0.87 11.67 5.85
N GLY A 283 1.80 10.78 5.51
CA GLY A 283 2.73 10.19 6.46
C GLY A 283 3.81 11.13 6.98
N VAL A 284 4.13 12.17 6.22
CA VAL A 284 5.16 13.16 6.62
C VAL A 284 4.63 14.14 7.67
N LEU A 285 3.32 14.36 7.71
CA LEU A 285 2.68 15.27 8.68
C LEU A 285 2.44 14.63 10.05
N LEU A 286 2.66 13.33 10.20
CA LEU A 286 2.59 12.69 11.50
C LEU A 286 3.82 13.12 12.31
N PRO A 287 3.66 13.90 13.39
CA PRO A 287 4.79 14.25 14.23
C PRO A 287 5.36 12.97 14.85
N VAL A 288 6.66 12.85 14.77
CA VAL A 288 7.45 11.85 15.46
C VAL A 288 7.40 12.09 16.97
#